data_7a3bd001be1f85e08bf569ba66e0943c
#
_entry.id   7a3bd001be1f85e08bf569ba66e0943c
#
_cell.length_a   1.000
_cell.length_b   1.000
_cell.length_c   1.000
_cell.angle_alpha   90.00
_cell.angle_beta   90.00
_cell.angle_gamma   90.00
#
_symmetry.space_group_name_H-M   'P 1'
#
loop_
_entity.id
_entity.type
_entity.pdbx_description
1 polymer ?
#
loop_
_entity_poly.entity_id
_entity_poly.type
_entity_poly.pdbx_seq_one_letter_code
_entity_poly.pdbx_strand_id
1 'polypeptide(L)'
;DHRDLHSFPTRRSSDLRYIRRGYPLEVFDDAVVRLKAAGIQVITHVILFLPGETEAQMLKTIDYLNCNPIDGIKLQLLHILKGTDLARDYARSPFHIPDMDEYIRCIGNCIAHLRPDIVIHRLTGDGPKDLLIEPQWTGAKRTVLNHIHQYLKKQDIWQGKEYYG
;
A
#
# COMPACT_ATOMS: atom_id res chain seq x y z
N ASP A 1 18.51 10.21 -25.51
CA ASP A 1 18.23 8.96 -24.81
C ASP A 1 16.90 9.12 -24.11
N HIS A 2 15.82 8.90 -24.87
CA HIS A 2 14.44 8.91 -24.33
C HIS A 2 14.24 7.62 -23.56
N ARG A 3 14.45 7.66 -22.25
CA ARG A 3 13.96 6.59 -21.38
C ARG A 3 12.43 6.61 -21.45
N ASP A 4 11.89 5.51 -21.93
CA ASP A 4 10.45 5.24 -21.97
C ASP A 4 9.85 5.32 -20.56
N LEU A 5 9.46 6.52 -20.15
CA LEU A 5 8.69 6.78 -18.92
C LEU A 5 7.24 6.25 -19.00
N HIS A 6 6.89 5.56 -20.11
CA HIS A 6 5.52 5.13 -20.39
C HIS A 6 5.20 3.69 -19.99
N SER A 7 6.09 2.95 -19.30
CA SER A 7 5.87 1.52 -19.01
C SER A 7 5.74 1.13 -17.54
N PHE A 8 5.30 2.04 -16.67
CA PHE A 8 4.97 1.68 -15.30
C PHE A 8 3.46 1.83 -15.01
N PRO A 9 2.62 0.85 -15.40
CA PRO A 9 1.31 0.78 -14.81
C PRO A 9 1.47 0.19 -13.41
N THR A 10 1.75 1.03 -12.44
CA THR A 10 1.77 0.65 -11.02
C THR A 10 0.43 0.14 -10.55
N ARG A 11 -0.66 0.56 -11.22
CA ARG A 11 -2.00 -0.02 -11.12
C ARG A 11 -2.67 0.05 -12.48
N ARG A 12 -3.27 -1.07 -12.92
CA ARG A 12 -4.06 -1.09 -14.16
C ARG A 12 -5.22 -0.10 -14.06
N SER A 13 -5.59 0.52 -15.16
CA SER A 13 -6.78 1.39 -15.21
C SER A 13 -8.06 0.67 -14.74
N SER A 14 -8.11 -0.67 -14.90
CA SER A 14 -9.17 -1.53 -14.35
C SER A 14 -9.20 -1.49 -12.82
N ASP A 15 -8.03 -1.55 -12.16
CA ASP A 15 -7.92 -1.58 -10.70
C ASP A 15 -8.32 -0.23 -10.10
N LEU A 16 -7.90 0.87 -10.73
CA LEU A 16 -8.30 2.24 -10.32
C LEU A 16 -9.82 2.45 -10.44
N ARG A 17 -10.45 1.88 -11.48
CA ARG A 17 -11.91 1.91 -11.63
C ARG A 17 -12.60 1.03 -10.60
N TYR A 18 -12.06 -0.16 -10.34
CA TYR A 18 -12.61 -1.08 -9.36
C TYR A 18 -12.61 -0.50 -7.95
N ILE A 19 -11.49 0.12 -7.52
CA ILE A 19 -11.42 0.81 -6.22
C ILE A 19 -12.09 2.19 -6.22
N ARG A 20 -12.72 2.58 -7.34
CA ARG A 20 -13.45 3.85 -7.51
C ARG A 20 -12.61 5.08 -7.18
N ARG A 21 -11.33 5.06 -7.54
CA ARG A 21 -10.42 6.18 -7.28
C ARG A 21 -10.89 7.48 -7.96
N GLY A 22 -11.59 7.38 -9.09
CA GLY A 22 -12.22 8.52 -9.75
C GLY A 22 -11.28 9.37 -10.62
N TYR A 23 -9.97 9.14 -10.59
CA TYR A 23 -8.98 9.86 -11.40
C TYR A 23 -7.76 8.98 -11.74
N PRO A 24 -7.07 9.24 -12.87
CA PRO A 24 -5.88 8.52 -13.27
C PRO A 24 -4.64 8.95 -12.49
N LEU A 25 -3.51 8.24 -12.67
CA LEU A 25 -2.27 8.50 -11.94
C LEU A 25 -1.66 9.87 -12.24
N GLU A 26 -1.80 10.37 -13.46
CA GLU A 26 -1.29 11.68 -13.88
C GLU A 26 -1.86 12.83 -13.02
N VAL A 27 -3.10 12.67 -12.54
CA VAL A 27 -3.71 13.65 -11.62
C VAL A 27 -3.04 13.59 -10.24
N PHE A 28 -2.62 12.41 -9.81
CA PHE A 28 -1.83 12.28 -8.58
C PHE A 28 -0.47 12.94 -8.72
N ASP A 29 0.23 12.72 -9.83
CA ASP A 29 1.55 13.30 -10.09
C ASP A 29 1.48 14.84 -10.12
N ASP A 30 0.52 15.42 -10.86
CA ASP A 30 0.29 16.87 -10.89
C ASP A 30 -0.03 17.42 -9.50
N ALA A 31 -0.89 16.73 -8.74
CA ALA A 31 -1.25 17.15 -7.39
C ALA A 31 -0.04 17.16 -6.45
N VAL A 32 0.81 16.12 -6.49
CA VAL A 32 2.02 16.05 -5.67
C VAL A 32 2.95 17.22 -6.00
N VAL A 33 3.23 17.48 -7.28
CA VAL A 33 4.11 18.57 -7.71
C VAL A 33 3.58 19.92 -7.23
N ARG A 34 2.29 20.18 -7.40
CA ARG A 34 1.66 21.46 -6.98
C ARG A 34 1.66 21.64 -5.46
N LEU A 35 1.36 20.58 -4.70
CA LEU A 35 1.39 20.64 -3.23
C LEU A 35 2.80 20.89 -2.72
N LYS A 36 3.80 20.24 -3.30
CA LYS A 36 5.21 20.47 -2.94
C LYS A 36 5.67 21.88 -3.29
N ALA A 37 5.26 22.42 -4.45
CA ALA A 37 5.55 23.81 -4.83
C ALA A 37 4.93 24.82 -3.86
N ALA A 38 3.80 24.48 -3.25
CA ALA A 38 3.15 25.28 -2.21
C ALA A 38 3.74 25.07 -0.78
N GLY A 39 4.81 24.26 -0.63
CA GLY A 39 5.43 23.96 0.67
C GLY A 39 4.62 23.02 1.56
N ILE A 40 3.64 22.29 0.98
CA ILE A 40 2.78 21.38 1.72
C ILE A 40 3.40 19.99 1.76
N GLN A 41 3.41 19.36 2.94
CA GLN A 41 3.84 17.97 3.09
C GLN A 41 2.81 17.01 2.50
N VAL A 42 3.29 16.04 1.71
CA VAL A 42 2.45 15.05 1.03
C VAL A 42 2.64 13.69 1.66
N ILE A 43 1.57 13.14 2.25
CA ILE A 43 1.55 11.81 2.83
C ILE A 43 0.62 10.92 1.99
N THR A 44 1.18 9.88 1.38
CA THR A 44 0.45 8.97 0.49
C THR A 44 -0.16 7.82 1.28
N HIS A 45 -1.40 7.47 0.96
CA HIS A 45 -2.05 6.25 1.46
C HIS A 45 -1.99 5.15 0.41
N VAL A 46 -1.43 4.00 0.77
CA VAL A 46 -1.37 2.81 -0.07
C VAL A 46 -2.21 1.71 0.56
N ILE A 47 -3.12 1.15 -0.22
CA ILE A 47 -3.88 -0.04 0.15
C ILE A 47 -3.25 -1.22 -0.60
N LEU A 48 -2.75 -2.19 0.15
CA LEU A 48 -2.12 -3.41 -0.34
C LEU A 48 -3.16 -4.54 -0.44
N PHE A 49 -2.85 -5.55 -1.24
CA PHE A 49 -3.69 -6.74 -1.44
C PHE A 49 -5.07 -6.42 -2.02
N LEU A 50 -5.10 -5.57 -3.04
CA LEU A 50 -6.30 -5.43 -3.85
C LEU A 50 -6.62 -6.76 -4.55
N PRO A 51 -7.90 -7.03 -4.89
CA PRO A 51 -8.28 -8.26 -5.58
C PRO A 51 -7.43 -8.55 -6.80
N GLY A 52 -6.72 -9.68 -6.78
CA GLY A 52 -5.80 -10.10 -7.85
C GLY A 52 -4.47 -9.36 -7.90
N GLU A 53 -4.15 -8.50 -6.93
CA GLU A 53 -2.85 -7.84 -6.83
C GLU A 53 -1.77 -8.81 -6.35
N THR A 54 -0.66 -8.88 -7.05
CA THR A 54 0.52 -9.67 -6.68
C THR A 54 1.51 -8.85 -5.88
N GLU A 55 2.40 -9.51 -5.12
CA GLU A 55 3.46 -8.83 -4.38
C GLU A 55 4.35 -7.98 -5.30
N ALA A 56 4.69 -8.48 -6.49
CA ALA A 56 5.47 -7.72 -7.47
C ALA A 56 4.77 -6.42 -7.92
N GLN A 57 3.43 -6.42 -7.97
CA GLN A 57 2.65 -5.21 -8.28
C GLN A 57 2.62 -4.23 -7.10
N MET A 58 2.56 -4.75 -5.87
CA MET A 58 2.65 -3.92 -4.66
C MET A 58 4.02 -3.26 -4.55
N LEU A 59 5.12 -3.99 -4.82
CA LEU A 59 6.48 -3.43 -4.85
C LEU A 59 6.64 -2.38 -5.95
N LYS A 60 6.11 -2.59 -7.15
CA LYS A 60 6.08 -1.55 -8.20
C LYS A 60 5.36 -0.27 -7.76
N THR A 61 4.35 -0.37 -6.91
CA THR A 61 3.70 0.80 -6.32
C THR A 61 4.67 1.56 -5.40
N ILE A 62 5.50 0.85 -4.62
CA ILE A 62 6.54 1.47 -3.79
C ILE A 62 7.61 2.14 -4.67
N ASP A 63 8.09 1.46 -5.72
CA ASP A 63 9.07 2.02 -6.65
C ASP A 63 8.55 3.30 -7.33
N TYR A 64 7.28 3.29 -7.75
CA TYR A 64 6.63 4.48 -8.31
C TYR A 64 6.58 5.64 -7.30
N LEU A 65 6.26 5.37 -6.05
CA LEU A 65 6.23 6.39 -5.01
C LEU A 65 7.63 6.91 -4.65
N ASN A 66 8.65 6.08 -4.76
CA ASN A 66 10.05 6.47 -4.60
C ASN A 66 10.48 7.53 -5.64
N CYS A 67 9.91 7.50 -6.85
CA CYS A 67 10.17 8.49 -7.90
C CYS A 67 9.42 9.82 -7.68
N ASN A 68 8.49 9.86 -6.74
CA ASN A 68 7.67 11.04 -6.44
C ASN A 68 8.20 11.80 -5.22
N PRO A 69 8.09 13.14 -5.16
CA PRO A 69 8.58 13.94 -4.04
C PRO A 69 7.59 13.93 -2.85
N ILE A 70 7.23 12.73 -2.40
CA ILE A 70 6.37 12.55 -1.21
C ILE A 70 7.20 12.61 0.06
N ASP A 71 6.61 13.07 1.17
CA ASP A 71 7.26 13.19 2.47
C ASP A 71 6.94 12.01 3.38
N GLY A 72 5.81 11.34 3.16
CA GLY A 72 5.40 10.24 4.01
C GLY A 72 4.49 9.24 3.34
N ILE A 73 4.35 8.08 3.98
CA ILE A 73 3.53 6.98 3.49
C ILE A 73 2.73 6.32 4.63
N LYS A 74 1.52 5.90 4.32
CA LYS A 74 0.71 5.00 5.15
C LYS A 74 0.46 3.73 4.37
N LEU A 75 1.02 2.63 4.83
CA LEU A 75 0.78 1.29 4.30
C LEU A 75 -0.34 0.63 5.10
N GLN A 76 -1.35 0.18 4.41
CA GLN A 76 -2.45 -0.55 5.02
C GLN A 76 -2.98 -1.60 4.06
N LEU A 77 -3.66 -2.59 4.60
CA LEU A 77 -4.24 -3.65 3.81
C LEU A 77 -5.70 -3.36 3.50
N LEU A 78 -6.20 -3.96 2.43
CA LEU A 78 -7.61 -3.91 2.08
C LEU A 78 -8.46 -4.53 3.18
N HIS A 79 -9.50 -3.81 3.61
CA HIS A 79 -10.53 -4.32 4.52
C HIS A 79 -11.83 -4.54 3.78
N ILE A 80 -12.44 -5.69 3.98
CA ILE A 80 -13.78 -5.99 3.49
C ILE A 80 -14.76 -5.68 4.62
N LEU A 81 -15.61 -4.68 4.40
CA LEU A 81 -16.55 -4.19 5.40
C LEU A 81 -17.99 -4.51 5.01
N LYS A 82 -18.83 -4.89 5.99
CA LYS A 82 -20.27 -5.13 5.80
C LYS A 82 -20.92 -3.93 5.11
N GLY A 83 -21.89 -4.21 4.24
CA GLY A 83 -22.67 -3.18 3.56
C GLY A 83 -21.99 -2.54 2.34
N THR A 84 -20.77 -2.93 2.00
CA THR A 84 -20.04 -2.42 0.82
C THR A 84 -20.24 -3.28 -0.42
N ASP A 85 -20.01 -2.69 -1.60
CA ASP A 85 -20.01 -3.44 -2.86
C ASP A 85 -18.92 -4.51 -2.86
N LEU A 86 -17.74 -4.19 -2.30
CA LEU A 86 -16.64 -5.12 -2.16
C LEU A 86 -17.02 -6.37 -1.36
N ALA A 87 -17.83 -6.21 -0.30
CA ALA A 87 -18.33 -7.36 0.47
C ALA A 87 -19.29 -8.23 -0.35
N ARG A 88 -20.11 -7.62 -1.22
CA ARG A 88 -20.99 -8.37 -2.13
C ARG A 88 -20.18 -9.11 -3.19
N ASP A 89 -19.17 -8.48 -3.75
CA ASP A 89 -18.29 -9.09 -4.73
C ASP A 89 -17.51 -10.26 -4.12
N TYR A 90 -16.96 -10.07 -2.92
CA TYR A 90 -16.27 -11.14 -2.18
C TYR A 90 -17.17 -12.33 -1.87
N ALA A 91 -18.42 -12.09 -1.49
CA ALA A 91 -19.38 -13.17 -1.23
C ALA A 91 -19.76 -13.96 -2.48
N ARG A 92 -19.74 -13.33 -3.68
CA ARG A 92 -20.04 -13.98 -4.96
C ARG A 92 -18.84 -14.74 -5.53
N SER A 93 -17.67 -14.16 -5.43
CA SER A 93 -16.42 -14.67 -5.97
C SER A 93 -15.29 -14.32 -5.01
N PRO A 94 -15.02 -15.17 -4.00
CA PRO A 94 -13.96 -14.93 -3.05
C PRO A 94 -12.60 -14.77 -3.75
N PHE A 95 -11.86 -13.76 -3.37
CA PHE A 95 -10.48 -13.53 -3.78
C PHE A 95 -9.54 -13.71 -2.60
N HIS A 96 -8.25 -13.79 -2.89
CA HIS A 96 -7.22 -14.01 -1.87
C HIS A 96 -7.21 -12.88 -0.83
N ILE A 97 -7.27 -13.26 0.44
CA ILE A 97 -7.07 -12.39 1.60
C ILE A 97 -5.83 -12.92 2.31
N PRO A 98 -4.80 -12.09 2.55
CA PRO A 98 -3.57 -12.55 3.16
C PRO A 98 -3.79 -12.96 4.62
N ASP A 99 -3.09 -13.97 5.06
CA ASP A 99 -2.90 -14.19 6.48
C ASP A 99 -1.94 -13.13 7.10
N MET A 100 -1.78 -13.14 8.42
CA MET A 100 -0.96 -12.15 9.12
C MET A 100 0.52 -12.27 8.70
N ASP A 101 1.03 -13.49 8.54
CA ASP A 101 2.45 -13.72 8.20
C ASP A 101 2.77 -13.30 6.77
N GLU A 102 1.86 -13.54 5.84
CA GLU A 102 1.97 -13.08 4.45
C GLU A 102 1.98 -11.54 4.39
N TYR A 103 1.06 -10.90 5.11
CA TYR A 103 1.05 -9.44 5.22
C TYR A 103 2.35 -8.89 5.80
N ILE A 104 2.85 -9.48 6.88
CA ILE A 104 4.09 -9.05 7.53
C ILE A 104 5.29 -9.18 6.60
N ARG A 105 5.39 -10.28 5.83
CA ARG A 105 6.45 -10.44 4.81
C ARG A 105 6.36 -9.34 3.74
N CYS A 106 5.17 -9.11 3.20
CA CYS A 106 4.95 -8.07 2.21
C CYS A 106 5.31 -6.66 2.74
N ILE A 107 4.91 -6.32 3.96
CA ILE A 107 5.29 -5.06 4.63
C ILE A 107 6.81 -4.96 4.79
N GLY A 108 7.49 -6.05 5.17
CA GLY A 108 8.94 -6.09 5.27
C GLY A 108 9.61 -5.74 3.92
N ASN A 109 9.14 -6.35 2.84
CA ASN A 109 9.63 -6.08 1.49
C ASN A 109 9.32 -4.64 1.04
N CYS A 110 8.12 -4.13 1.31
CA CYS A 110 7.80 -2.73 1.04
C CYS A 110 8.74 -1.76 1.77
N ILE A 111 9.04 -2.02 3.05
CA ILE A 111 9.95 -1.19 3.86
C ILE A 111 11.38 -1.27 3.29
N ALA A 112 11.85 -2.45 2.92
CA ALA A 112 13.19 -2.64 2.35
C ALA A 112 13.39 -1.85 1.05
N HIS A 113 12.36 -1.77 0.19
CA HIS A 113 12.40 -1.04 -1.08
C HIS A 113 12.09 0.46 -0.94
N LEU A 114 11.50 0.89 0.18
CA LEU A 114 11.07 2.28 0.35
C LEU A 114 12.28 3.20 0.56
N ARG A 115 12.33 4.31 -0.19
CA ARG A 115 13.35 5.36 -0.05
C ARG A 115 13.49 5.83 1.40
N PRO A 116 14.72 5.94 1.95
CA PRO A 116 14.96 6.16 3.38
C PRO A 116 14.42 7.48 3.96
N ASP A 117 14.22 8.50 3.12
CA ASP A 117 13.74 9.82 3.55
C ASP A 117 12.21 9.93 3.67
N ILE A 118 11.46 8.92 3.20
CA ILE A 118 10.00 8.89 3.31
C ILE A 118 9.58 8.43 4.70
N VAL A 119 8.85 9.27 5.43
CA VAL A 119 8.39 8.93 6.79
C VAL A 119 7.25 7.91 6.76
N ILE A 120 7.42 6.80 7.45
CA ILE A 120 6.35 5.79 7.58
C ILE A 120 5.41 6.18 8.73
N HIS A 121 4.19 6.61 8.40
CA HIS A 121 3.18 7.02 9.38
C HIS A 121 2.32 5.88 9.90
N ARG A 122 2.16 4.80 9.11
CA ARG A 122 1.29 3.69 9.44
C ARG A 122 1.71 2.42 8.71
N LEU A 123 1.61 1.28 9.42
CA LEU A 123 1.89 -0.06 8.89
C LEU A 123 0.69 -1.02 9.00
N THR A 124 -0.47 -0.55 9.46
CA THR A 124 -1.68 -1.39 9.62
C THR A 124 -2.93 -0.59 9.30
N GLY A 125 -3.98 -1.26 8.87
CA GLY A 125 -5.32 -0.66 8.77
C GLY A 125 -6.00 -0.51 10.13
N ASP A 126 -7.09 0.25 10.14
CA ASP A 126 -7.91 0.50 11.34
C ASP A 126 -9.37 0.55 10.88
N GLY A 127 -9.96 -0.62 10.63
CA GLY A 127 -11.35 -0.76 10.24
C GLY A 127 -12.29 -0.86 11.45
N PRO A 128 -13.54 -0.40 11.36
CA PRO A 128 -14.52 -0.59 12.41
C PRO A 128 -14.78 -2.09 12.63
N LYS A 129 -14.51 -2.56 13.87
CA LYS A 129 -14.51 -3.99 14.20
C LYS A 129 -15.87 -4.68 14.00
N ASP A 130 -16.94 -3.97 14.25
CA ASP A 130 -18.32 -4.43 14.10
C ASP A 130 -18.74 -4.61 12.63
N LEU A 131 -18.07 -3.91 11.72
CA LEU A 131 -18.30 -3.99 10.28
C LEU A 131 -17.29 -4.88 9.55
N LEU A 132 -16.17 -5.24 10.18
CA LEU A 132 -15.09 -5.98 9.54
C LEU A 132 -15.54 -7.43 9.23
N ILE A 133 -15.48 -7.78 7.94
CA ILE A 133 -15.67 -9.17 7.47
C ILE A 133 -14.30 -9.85 7.39
N GLU A 134 -13.35 -9.26 6.65
CA GLU A 134 -11.99 -9.78 6.46
C GLU A 134 -10.98 -8.64 6.30
N PRO A 135 -9.72 -8.90 6.66
CA PRO A 135 -9.23 -10.01 7.49
C PRO A 135 -9.41 -9.73 9.00
N GLN A 136 -9.96 -10.70 9.70
CA GLN A 136 -10.31 -10.57 11.14
C GLN A 136 -9.11 -10.28 12.05
N TRP A 137 -7.91 -10.80 11.72
CA TRP A 137 -6.70 -10.60 12.51
C TRP A 137 -6.26 -9.13 12.63
N THR A 138 -6.68 -8.26 11.70
CA THR A 138 -6.37 -6.81 11.75
C THR A 138 -6.99 -6.11 12.95
N GLY A 139 -8.05 -6.67 13.53
CA GLY A 139 -8.66 -6.18 14.76
C GLY A 139 -7.72 -6.20 15.97
N ALA A 140 -6.63 -6.99 15.93
CA ALA A 140 -5.60 -7.08 16.97
C ALA A 140 -4.38 -6.19 16.65
N LYS A 141 -4.58 -4.92 16.32
CA LYS A 141 -3.57 -3.97 15.83
C LYS A 141 -2.23 -3.99 16.58
N ARG A 142 -2.26 -4.04 17.92
CA ARG A 142 -1.02 -4.09 18.74
C ARG A 142 -0.23 -5.36 18.47
N THR A 143 -0.90 -6.50 18.36
CA THR A 143 -0.28 -7.79 18.03
C THR A 143 0.37 -7.75 16.66
N VAL A 144 -0.34 -7.23 15.65
CA VAL A 144 0.18 -7.08 14.28
C VAL A 144 1.44 -6.22 14.26
N LEU A 145 1.44 -5.04 14.93
CA LEU A 145 2.60 -4.16 14.99
C LEU A 145 3.79 -4.83 15.69
N ASN A 146 3.55 -5.55 16.79
CA ASN A 146 4.61 -6.28 17.48
C ASN A 146 5.23 -7.36 16.58
N HIS A 147 4.41 -8.11 15.84
CA HIS A 147 4.90 -9.12 14.90
C HIS A 147 5.68 -8.50 13.74
N ILE A 148 5.23 -7.36 13.20
CA ILE A 148 5.99 -6.62 12.19
C ILE A 148 7.38 -6.25 12.73
N HIS A 149 7.46 -5.63 13.90
CA HIS A 149 8.75 -5.23 14.50
C HIS A 149 9.66 -6.43 14.77
N GLN A 150 9.11 -7.53 15.28
CA GLN A 150 9.88 -8.77 15.51
C GLN A 150 10.39 -9.36 14.18
N TYR A 151 9.57 -9.38 13.14
CA TYR A 151 9.95 -9.85 11.82
C TYR A 151 11.07 -9.00 11.22
N LEU A 152 10.93 -7.68 11.20
CA LEU A 152 11.96 -6.77 10.70
C LEU A 152 13.30 -6.99 11.42
N LYS A 153 13.27 -7.09 12.75
CA LYS A 153 14.47 -7.35 13.54
C LYS A 153 15.09 -8.72 13.24
N LYS A 154 14.26 -9.78 13.14
CA LYS A 154 14.72 -11.15 12.88
C LYS A 154 15.32 -11.31 11.48
N GLN A 155 14.76 -10.62 10.48
CA GLN A 155 15.21 -10.67 9.08
C GLN A 155 16.24 -9.60 8.75
N ASP A 156 16.65 -8.80 9.75
CA ASP A 156 17.60 -7.70 9.57
C ASP A 156 17.14 -6.74 8.47
N ILE A 157 15.85 -6.37 8.47
CA ILE A 157 15.24 -5.45 7.51
C ILE A 157 15.18 -4.04 8.10
N TRP A 158 15.67 -3.08 7.34
CA TRP A 158 15.52 -1.65 7.61
C TRP A 158 15.02 -0.92 6.34
N GLN A 159 14.49 0.26 6.52
CA GLN A 159 13.99 1.07 5.40
C GLN A 159 15.12 1.44 4.44
N GLY A 160 14.91 1.12 3.18
CA GLY A 160 15.87 1.39 2.11
C GLY A 160 16.98 0.35 1.94
N LYS A 161 16.93 -0.78 2.66
CA LYS A 161 17.91 -1.87 2.50
C LYS A 161 18.09 -2.33 1.06
N GLU A 162 17.00 -2.34 0.29
CA GLU A 162 16.93 -2.77 -1.11
C GLU A 162 16.52 -1.62 -2.04
N TYR A 163 16.66 -0.39 -1.59
CA TYR A 163 16.46 0.78 -2.43
C TYR A 163 17.76 1.10 -3.19
N TYR A 164 17.69 1.01 -4.50
CA TYR A 164 18.78 1.37 -5.42
C TYR A 164 18.33 2.61 -6.20
N GLY A 165 18.64 3.80 -5.66
CA GLY A 165 18.29 5.12 -6.19
C GLY A 165 18.74 5.42 -7.60
#